data_883f0aae9611b3f1711d0663b583aecf
#
_entry.id   883f0aae9611b3f1711d0663b583aecf
#
_cell.length_a   1.000
_cell.length_b   1.000
_cell.length_c   1.000
_cell.angle_alpha   90.00
_cell.angle_beta   90.00
_cell.angle_gamma   90.00
#
_symmetry.space_group_name_H-M   'P 1'
#
loop_
_entity.id
_entity.type
_entity.pdbx_description
1 polymer ?
#
loop_
_entity_poly.entity_id
_entity_poly.type
_entity_poly.pdbx_seq_one_letter_code
_entity_poly.pdbx_strand_id
1 'polypeptide(L)'
;MWKHFFSHVNIHPSNVHILDGNAPNLEAECIAYEDKIRAVGGIDLFLGGIGEDGHIAFNEPGSSLASRTRVKTLAYETILANSRFFGNDLNKVPKMALTVGVQTVLEAREVVVVVVGARKAIALQRCVERGVDHMWTLSALQLHPHPMIVCDEDATLELRVKTVKVIATLQRPLLDS
;
A
#
# COMPACT_ATOMS: atom_id res chain seq x y z
N MET A 1 -3.99 7.02 13.75
CA MET A 1 -4.31 8.05 12.75
C MET A 1 -4.66 9.40 13.41
N TRP A 2 -5.63 9.52 14.33
CA TRP A 2 -5.98 10.79 14.97
C TRP A 2 -4.76 11.52 15.53
N LYS A 3 -4.04 10.93 16.49
CA LYS A 3 -2.92 11.53 17.22
C LYS A 3 -1.79 12.05 16.29
N HIS A 4 -1.57 11.40 15.14
CA HIS A 4 -0.39 11.65 14.33
C HIS A 4 -0.69 12.28 12.96
N PHE A 5 -1.97 12.41 12.59
CA PHE A 5 -2.36 12.97 11.31
C PHE A 5 -3.64 13.82 11.39
N PHE A 6 -4.82 13.21 11.64
CA PHE A 6 -6.08 13.92 11.48
C PHE A 6 -6.26 15.10 12.45
N SER A 7 -5.66 15.06 13.66
CA SER A 7 -5.69 16.18 14.60
C SER A 7 -4.83 17.38 14.16
N HIS A 8 -3.99 17.22 13.15
CA HIS A 8 -3.08 18.27 12.68
C HIS A 8 -3.52 18.91 11.36
N VAL A 9 -4.65 18.49 10.81
CA VAL A 9 -5.23 19.02 9.58
C VAL A 9 -6.67 19.46 9.82
N ASN A 10 -7.21 20.31 8.95
CA ASN A 10 -8.55 20.89 9.07
C ASN A 10 -9.67 19.97 8.53
N ILE A 11 -9.45 18.66 8.49
CA ILE A 11 -10.47 17.72 8.05
C ILE A 11 -11.62 17.64 9.06
N HIS A 12 -12.86 17.67 8.58
CA HIS A 12 -14.01 17.45 9.47
C HIS A 12 -14.08 15.97 9.88
N PRO A 13 -14.31 15.65 11.17
CA PRO A 13 -14.33 14.26 11.66
C PRO A 13 -15.26 13.32 10.90
N SER A 14 -16.40 13.81 10.41
CA SER A 14 -17.34 13.00 9.62
C SER A 14 -16.80 12.54 8.27
N ASN A 15 -15.70 13.15 7.80
CA ASN A 15 -15.04 12.79 6.54
C ASN A 15 -13.86 11.81 6.76
N VAL A 16 -13.66 11.37 8.01
CA VAL A 16 -12.64 10.38 8.34
C VAL A 16 -13.28 9.01 8.46
N HIS A 17 -12.91 8.10 7.58
CA HIS A 17 -13.40 6.73 7.56
C HIS A 17 -12.23 5.76 7.75
N ILE A 18 -12.29 4.96 8.82
CA ILE A 18 -11.31 3.93 9.14
C ILE A 18 -12.08 2.63 9.29
N LEU A 19 -11.59 1.55 8.68
CA LEU A 19 -12.17 0.21 8.85
C LEU A 19 -12.17 -0.17 10.34
N ASP A 20 -13.33 -0.58 10.85
CA ASP A 20 -13.48 -1.01 12.25
C ASP A 20 -13.12 -2.49 12.39
N GLY A 21 -11.89 -2.76 12.84
CA GLY A 21 -11.40 -4.12 13.09
C GLY A 21 -12.11 -4.83 14.27
N ASN A 22 -12.97 -4.13 15.04
CA ASN A 22 -13.75 -4.68 16.12
C ASN A 22 -15.25 -4.78 15.77
N ALA A 23 -15.62 -4.54 14.51
CA ALA A 23 -17.01 -4.66 14.09
C ALA A 23 -17.54 -6.08 14.34
N PRO A 24 -18.81 -6.23 14.78
CA PRO A 24 -19.40 -7.55 15.06
C PRO A 24 -19.48 -8.45 13.81
N ASN A 25 -19.50 -7.86 12.62
CA ASN A 25 -19.43 -8.55 11.34
C ASN A 25 -18.40 -7.84 10.45
N LEU A 26 -17.21 -8.42 10.37
CA LEU A 26 -16.07 -7.86 9.62
C LEU A 26 -16.30 -7.86 8.10
N GLU A 27 -17.04 -8.83 7.58
CA GLU A 27 -17.37 -8.87 6.14
C GLU A 27 -18.34 -7.75 5.77
N ALA A 28 -19.37 -7.53 6.59
CA ALA A 28 -20.29 -6.42 6.39
C ALA A 28 -19.59 -5.06 6.49
N GLU A 29 -18.62 -4.91 7.41
CA GLU A 29 -17.78 -3.70 7.51
C GLU A 29 -16.98 -3.47 6.23
N CYS A 30 -16.35 -4.51 5.68
CA CYS A 30 -15.62 -4.41 4.42
C CYS A 30 -16.51 -4.00 3.24
N ILE A 31 -17.70 -4.58 3.14
CA ILE A 31 -18.69 -4.23 2.10
C ILE A 31 -19.12 -2.77 2.26
N ALA A 32 -19.49 -2.37 3.48
CA ALA A 32 -19.91 -0.99 3.76
C ALA A 32 -18.79 0.03 3.45
N TYR A 33 -17.53 -0.34 3.65
CA TYR A 33 -16.40 0.52 3.32
C TYR A 33 -16.25 0.70 1.80
N GLU A 34 -16.38 -0.37 1.02
CA GLU A 34 -16.39 -0.30 -0.46
C GLU A 34 -17.59 0.51 -0.97
N ASP A 35 -18.78 0.38 -0.33
CA ASP A 35 -19.95 1.17 -0.66
C ASP A 35 -19.74 2.66 -0.42
N LYS A 36 -19.08 3.02 0.70
CA LYS A 36 -18.70 4.41 0.99
C LYS A 36 -17.76 4.96 -0.08
N ILE A 37 -16.74 4.20 -0.49
CA ILE A 37 -15.83 4.60 -1.57
C ILE A 37 -16.61 4.86 -2.86
N ARG A 38 -17.52 3.96 -3.23
CA ARG A 38 -18.36 4.15 -4.43
C ARG A 38 -19.29 5.35 -4.34
N ALA A 39 -19.90 5.56 -3.17
CA ALA A 39 -20.85 6.65 -2.94
C ALA A 39 -20.22 8.05 -3.09
N VAL A 40 -18.92 8.19 -2.81
CA VAL A 40 -18.18 9.45 -2.98
C VAL A 40 -17.54 9.57 -4.37
N GLY A 41 -17.74 8.62 -5.27
CA GLY A 41 -17.21 8.64 -6.63
C GLY A 41 -15.85 8.00 -6.80
N GLY A 42 -15.43 7.16 -5.85
CA GLY A 42 -14.15 6.44 -5.88
C GLY A 42 -13.05 7.11 -5.05
N ILE A 43 -11.81 6.69 -5.30
CA ILE A 43 -10.61 7.20 -4.64
C ILE A 43 -9.88 8.12 -5.63
N ASP A 44 -9.70 9.40 -5.28
CA ASP A 44 -8.91 10.32 -6.10
C ASP A 44 -7.42 10.00 -5.99
N LEU A 45 -6.92 9.81 -4.77
CA LEU A 45 -5.54 9.49 -4.50
C LEU A 45 -5.43 8.34 -3.49
N PHE A 46 -4.77 7.26 -3.88
CA PHE A 46 -4.29 6.25 -2.94
C PHE A 46 -2.84 6.55 -2.57
N LEU A 47 -2.57 6.73 -1.28
CA LEU A 47 -1.23 6.88 -0.74
C LEU A 47 -0.87 5.64 0.08
N GLY A 48 0.23 4.98 -0.25
CA GLY A 48 0.65 3.75 0.42
C GLY A 48 2.15 3.59 0.53
N GLY A 49 2.55 2.44 1.02
CA GLY A 49 3.93 1.96 1.09
C GLY A 49 4.05 0.55 0.53
N ILE A 50 5.23 -0.06 0.68
CA ILE A 50 5.52 -1.43 0.24
C ILE A 50 5.99 -2.28 1.41
N GLY A 51 5.54 -3.53 1.50
CA GLY A 51 6.15 -4.55 2.36
C GLY A 51 7.55 -4.95 1.89
N GLU A 52 8.37 -5.54 2.76
CA GLU A 52 9.68 -6.10 2.37
C GLU A 52 9.53 -7.28 1.38
N ASP A 53 8.38 -7.93 1.41
CA ASP A 53 7.93 -8.98 0.50
C ASP A 53 7.13 -8.45 -0.72
N GLY A 54 7.08 -7.14 -0.91
CA GLY A 54 6.43 -6.49 -2.05
C GLY A 54 4.91 -6.36 -1.97
N HIS A 55 4.31 -6.54 -0.80
CA HIS A 55 2.86 -6.35 -0.65
C HIS A 55 2.48 -4.86 -0.63
N ILE A 56 1.31 -4.53 -1.17
CA ILE A 56 0.63 -3.24 -1.03
C ILE A 56 -0.54 -3.37 -0.05
N ALA A 57 -0.67 -2.46 0.90
CA ALA A 57 -1.56 -2.57 2.07
C ALA A 57 -1.27 -3.90 2.78
N PHE A 58 -2.28 -4.66 3.22
CA PHE A 58 -2.06 -6.03 3.72
C PHE A 58 -2.43 -7.11 2.68
N ASN A 59 -2.18 -6.81 1.40
CA ASN A 59 -2.33 -7.82 0.35
C ASN A 59 -1.06 -8.67 0.27
N GLU A 60 -0.90 -9.57 1.23
CA GLU A 60 0.22 -10.50 1.34
C GLU A 60 0.45 -11.28 0.03
N PRO A 61 1.69 -11.81 -0.21
CA PRO A 61 2.00 -12.66 -1.34
C PRO A 61 0.93 -13.74 -1.61
N GLY A 62 0.58 -13.96 -2.86
CA GLY A 62 -0.50 -14.86 -3.25
C GLY A 62 -1.91 -14.26 -3.20
N SER A 63 -2.06 -12.99 -2.83
CA SER A 63 -3.36 -12.32 -2.89
C SER A 63 -3.81 -12.10 -4.33
N SER A 64 -5.11 -12.29 -4.60
CA SER A 64 -5.68 -12.00 -5.91
C SER A 64 -5.51 -10.53 -6.27
N LEU A 65 -5.07 -10.26 -7.50
CA LEU A 65 -4.97 -8.88 -8.02
C LEU A 65 -6.34 -8.26 -8.26
N ALA A 66 -7.41 -9.07 -8.34
CA ALA A 66 -8.80 -8.62 -8.41
C ALA A 66 -9.49 -8.52 -7.04
N SER A 67 -8.72 -8.58 -5.93
CA SER A 67 -9.28 -8.54 -4.58
C SER A 67 -9.85 -7.17 -4.23
N ARG A 68 -10.94 -7.20 -3.45
CA ARG A 68 -11.57 -6.04 -2.82
C ARG A 68 -11.23 -5.97 -1.34
N THR A 69 -11.73 -4.93 -0.66
CA THR A 69 -11.61 -4.80 0.80
C THR A 69 -12.14 -6.04 1.50
N ARG A 70 -11.32 -6.61 2.37
CA ARG A 70 -11.64 -7.88 3.03
C ARG A 70 -10.83 -8.09 4.31
N VAL A 71 -11.22 -9.10 5.07
CA VAL A 71 -10.41 -9.67 6.16
C VAL A 71 -9.25 -10.44 5.55
N LYS A 72 -8.05 -10.24 6.06
CA LYS A 72 -6.84 -10.94 5.63
C LYS A 72 -6.07 -11.45 6.85
N THR A 73 -5.65 -12.72 6.81
CA THR A 73 -4.67 -13.26 7.74
C THR A 73 -3.30 -12.69 7.37
N LEU A 74 -2.57 -12.21 8.36
CA LEU A 74 -1.24 -11.65 8.18
C LEU A 74 -0.18 -12.75 8.12
N ALA A 75 0.81 -12.59 7.24
CA ALA A 75 1.98 -13.44 7.21
C ALA A 75 2.82 -13.26 8.49
N TYR A 76 3.61 -14.27 8.84
CA TYR A 76 4.47 -14.23 10.03
C TYR A 76 5.44 -13.05 10.00
N GLU A 77 6.03 -12.79 8.86
CA GLU A 77 6.96 -11.68 8.63
C GLU A 77 6.27 -10.32 8.88
N THR A 78 5.01 -10.19 8.47
CA THR A 78 4.21 -8.98 8.72
C THR A 78 3.91 -8.84 10.22
N ILE A 79 3.57 -9.92 10.92
CA ILE A 79 3.36 -9.93 12.36
C ILE A 79 4.66 -9.54 13.08
N LEU A 80 5.80 -10.10 12.67
CA LEU A 80 7.10 -9.80 13.21
C LEU A 80 7.47 -8.32 13.01
N ALA A 81 7.31 -7.79 11.80
CA ALA A 81 7.60 -6.39 11.48
C ALA A 81 6.73 -5.41 12.30
N ASN A 82 5.50 -5.78 12.61
CA ASN A 82 4.58 -4.95 13.38
C ASN A 82 4.74 -5.10 14.90
N SER A 83 5.45 -6.12 15.39
CA SER A 83 5.64 -6.36 16.84
C SER A 83 6.24 -5.15 17.58
N ARG A 84 7.04 -4.33 16.89
CA ARG A 84 7.60 -3.07 17.41
C ARG A 84 6.55 -2.09 17.95
N PHE A 85 5.33 -2.13 17.43
CA PHE A 85 4.22 -1.30 17.91
C PHE A 85 3.50 -1.90 19.11
N PHE A 86 3.84 -3.15 19.48
CA PHE A 86 3.24 -3.94 20.55
C PHE A 86 4.29 -4.36 21.61
N GLY A 87 5.34 -3.54 21.79
CA GLY A 87 6.40 -3.82 22.76
C GLY A 87 7.27 -5.04 22.41
N ASN A 88 7.40 -5.38 21.11
CA ASN A 88 8.07 -6.56 20.57
C ASN A 88 7.43 -7.89 21.01
N ASP A 89 6.18 -7.87 21.47
CA ASP A 89 5.43 -9.06 21.88
C ASP A 89 4.57 -9.56 20.72
N LEU A 90 5.00 -10.64 20.08
CA LEU A 90 4.30 -11.27 18.93
C LEU A 90 2.88 -11.74 19.26
N ASN A 91 2.62 -12.09 20.53
CA ASN A 91 1.31 -12.57 20.96
C ASN A 91 0.28 -11.44 21.04
N LYS A 92 0.73 -10.19 21.18
CA LYS A 92 -0.13 -9.00 21.19
C LYS A 92 -0.43 -8.46 19.81
N VAL A 93 0.31 -8.88 18.78
CA VAL A 93 0.06 -8.44 17.40
C VAL A 93 -1.19 -9.15 16.87
N PRO A 94 -2.18 -8.42 16.34
CA PRO A 94 -3.31 -9.03 15.66
C PRO A 94 -2.86 -9.95 14.53
N LYS A 95 -3.49 -11.12 14.42
CA LYS A 95 -3.19 -12.11 13.36
C LYS A 95 -3.99 -11.86 12.08
N MET A 96 -4.99 -11.01 12.15
CA MET A 96 -5.85 -10.61 11.03
C MET A 96 -5.95 -9.10 10.95
N ALA A 97 -6.17 -8.58 9.75
CA ALA A 97 -6.43 -7.17 9.50
C ALA A 97 -7.53 -7.01 8.44
N LEU A 98 -8.25 -5.90 8.49
CA LEU A 98 -9.06 -5.44 7.38
C LEU A 98 -8.17 -4.63 6.44
N THR A 99 -8.26 -4.89 5.15
CA THR A 99 -7.43 -4.22 4.16
C THR A 99 -8.17 -3.96 2.87
N VAL A 100 -7.92 -2.81 2.26
CA VAL A 100 -8.33 -2.58 0.87
C VAL A 100 -7.67 -3.60 -0.04
N GLY A 101 -8.40 -4.08 -1.02
CA GLY A 101 -7.90 -5.04 -1.98
C GLY A 101 -7.00 -4.41 -3.04
N VAL A 102 -6.27 -5.23 -3.80
CA VAL A 102 -5.42 -4.75 -4.90
C VAL A 102 -6.26 -4.04 -5.96
N GLN A 103 -7.41 -4.62 -6.34
CA GLN A 103 -8.31 -4.00 -7.31
C GLN A 103 -8.88 -2.67 -6.80
N THR A 104 -9.18 -2.55 -5.50
CA THR A 104 -9.63 -1.29 -4.89
C THR A 104 -8.57 -0.20 -5.05
N VAL A 105 -7.28 -0.55 -4.88
CA VAL A 105 -6.16 0.38 -5.11
C VAL A 105 -6.03 0.73 -6.58
N LEU A 106 -6.12 -0.25 -7.48
CA LEU A 106 -5.98 -0.04 -8.93
C LEU A 106 -7.12 0.80 -9.54
N GLU A 107 -8.25 0.90 -8.87
CA GLU A 107 -9.37 1.75 -9.30
C GLU A 107 -9.24 3.21 -8.81
N ALA A 108 -8.25 3.55 -8.01
CA ALA A 108 -7.95 4.94 -7.69
C ALA A 108 -7.56 5.72 -8.96
N ARG A 109 -7.84 7.02 -9.01
CA ARG A 109 -7.43 7.86 -10.14
C ARG A 109 -5.93 8.03 -10.20
N GLU A 110 -5.30 8.17 -9.02
CA GLU A 110 -3.85 8.26 -8.86
C GLU A 110 -3.41 7.36 -7.72
N VAL A 111 -2.23 6.76 -7.86
CA VAL A 111 -1.61 5.94 -6.82
C VAL A 111 -0.20 6.45 -6.56
N VAL A 112 0.07 6.82 -5.32
CA VAL A 112 1.42 7.20 -4.86
C VAL A 112 1.89 6.19 -3.82
N VAL A 113 3.07 5.62 -4.04
CA VAL A 113 3.71 4.68 -3.11
C VAL A 113 5.04 5.23 -2.66
N VAL A 114 5.23 5.36 -1.35
CA VAL A 114 6.48 5.81 -0.74
C VAL A 114 7.30 4.60 -0.32
N VAL A 115 8.56 4.54 -0.80
CA VAL A 115 9.48 3.42 -0.58
C VAL A 115 10.79 3.95 0.00
N VAL A 116 11.10 3.62 1.25
CA VAL A 116 12.25 4.18 1.96
C VAL A 116 13.10 3.08 2.59
N GLY A 117 14.41 3.15 2.36
CA GLY A 117 15.43 2.35 2.99
C GLY A 117 15.77 1.04 2.26
N ALA A 118 17.01 0.59 2.44
CA ALA A 118 17.62 -0.56 1.76
C ALA A 118 16.83 -1.88 1.92
N ARG A 119 16.10 -2.08 3.02
CA ARG A 119 15.28 -3.29 3.22
C ARG A 119 14.14 -3.42 2.21
N LYS A 120 13.78 -2.34 1.51
CA LYS A 120 12.75 -2.33 0.47
C LYS A 120 13.31 -2.52 -0.94
N ALA A 121 14.63 -2.52 -1.10
CA ALA A 121 15.28 -2.49 -2.42
C ALA A 121 14.92 -3.71 -3.29
N ILE A 122 14.94 -4.92 -2.73
CA ILE A 122 14.56 -6.14 -3.46
C ILE A 122 13.08 -6.07 -3.87
N ALA A 123 12.19 -5.67 -2.95
CA ALA A 123 10.78 -5.55 -3.23
C ALA A 123 10.51 -4.52 -4.34
N LEU A 124 11.16 -3.36 -4.27
CA LEU A 124 11.06 -2.34 -5.32
C LEU A 124 11.52 -2.88 -6.67
N GLN A 125 12.70 -3.52 -6.71
CA GLN A 125 13.23 -4.12 -7.93
C GLN A 125 12.26 -5.15 -8.54
N ARG A 126 11.71 -6.03 -7.71
CA ARG A 126 10.74 -7.05 -8.15
C ARG A 126 9.47 -6.42 -8.73
N CYS A 127 8.97 -5.36 -8.09
CA CYS A 127 7.73 -4.71 -8.51
C CYS A 127 7.89 -3.84 -9.76
N VAL A 128 9.08 -3.29 -10.02
CA VAL A 128 9.33 -2.34 -11.14
C VAL A 128 9.95 -3.03 -12.36
N GLU A 129 10.89 -3.96 -12.14
CA GLU A 129 11.69 -4.55 -13.23
C GLU A 129 11.21 -5.93 -13.70
N ARG A 130 10.28 -6.55 -12.96
CA ARG A 130 9.70 -7.84 -13.33
C ARG A 130 8.29 -7.67 -13.86
N GLY A 131 7.70 -8.77 -14.36
CA GLY A 131 6.30 -8.77 -14.75
C GLY A 131 5.35 -8.63 -13.57
N VAL A 132 4.08 -8.38 -13.87
CA VAL A 132 3.01 -8.38 -12.86
C VAL A 132 2.87 -9.77 -12.26
N ASP A 133 2.96 -9.86 -10.94
CA ASP A 133 2.99 -11.12 -10.20
C ASP A 133 2.27 -10.93 -8.86
N HIS A 134 1.30 -11.80 -8.57
CA HIS A 134 0.55 -11.77 -7.32
C HIS A 134 1.40 -12.12 -6.08
N MET A 135 2.58 -12.70 -6.26
CA MET A 135 3.55 -12.89 -5.17
C MET A 135 4.26 -11.59 -4.77
N TRP A 136 4.15 -10.56 -5.59
CA TRP A 136 4.65 -9.20 -5.37
C TRP A 136 3.52 -8.23 -5.70
N THR A 137 2.51 -8.15 -4.84
CA THR A 137 1.22 -7.52 -5.19
C THR A 137 1.32 -6.06 -5.60
N LEU A 138 2.33 -5.31 -5.13
CA LEU A 138 2.62 -3.96 -5.63
C LEU A 138 2.95 -3.95 -7.13
N SER A 139 3.46 -5.06 -7.71
CA SER A 139 3.76 -5.14 -9.15
C SER A 139 2.54 -4.86 -10.02
N ALA A 140 1.32 -5.04 -9.48
CA ALA A 140 0.07 -4.72 -10.15
C ALA A 140 -0.04 -3.24 -10.55
N LEU A 141 0.72 -2.33 -9.92
CA LEU A 141 0.77 -0.92 -10.31
C LEU A 141 1.29 -0.70 -11.73
N GLN A 142 2.00 -1.66 -12.31
CA GLN A 142 2.38 -1.62 -13.74
C GLN A 142 1.16 -1.59 -14.68
N LEU A 143 -0.03 -1.98 -14.20
CA LEU A 143 -1.29 -1.92 -14.94
C LEU A 143 -2.05 -0.60 -14.71
N HIS A 144 -1.64 0.21 -13.74
CA HIS A 144 -2.32 1.45 -13.40
C HIS A 144 -1.90 2.58 -14.36
N PRO A 145 -2.84 3.42 -14.86
CA PRO A 145 -2.51 4.49 -15.81
C PRO A 145 -1.69 5.63 -15.19
N HIS A 146 -1.82 5.89 -13.90
CA HIS A 146 -1.17 7.02 -13.20
C HIS A 146 -0.50 6.58 -11.88
N PRO A 147 0.47 5.63 -11.92
CA PRO A 147 1.18 5.21 -10.73
C PRO A 147 2.40 6.11 -10.50
N MET A 148 2.69 6.46 -9.27
CA MET A 148 3.90 7.15 -8.87
C MET A 148 4.57 6.40 -7.72
N ILE A 149 5.87 6.12 -7.87
CA ILE A 149 6.70 5.59 -6.79
C ILE A 149 7.71 6.66 -6.40
N VAL A 150 7.68 7.07 -5.13
CA VAL A 150 8.64 8.00 -4.54
C VAL A 150 9.56 7.19 -3.64
N CYS A 151 10.86 7.19 -3.95
CA CYS A 151 11.84 6.39 -3.21
C CYS A 151 13.08 7.20 -2.87
N ASP A 152 13.76 6.82 -1.78
CA ASP A 152 15.10 7.28 -1.47
C ASP A 152 16.16 6.46 -2.24
N GLU A 153 17.42 6.91 -2.15
CA GLU A 153 18.55 6.26 -2.81
C GLU A 153 18.75 4.83 -2.31
N ASP A 154 18.62 4.60 -1.01
CA ASP A 154 18.78 3.27 -0.39
C ASP A 154 17.77 2.25 -0.93
N ALA A 155 16.53 2.66 -1.21
CA ALA A 155 15.54 1.79 -1.79
C ALA A 155 15.84 1.40 -3.24
N THR A 156 16.72 2.12 -3.94
CA THR A 156 17.10 1.85 -5.34
C THR A 156 18.28 0.89 -5.51
N LEU A 157 18.91 0.44 -4.42
CA LEU A 157 20.16 -0.34 -4.45
C LEU A 157 20.12 -1.61 -5.32
N GLU A 158 18.96 -2.23 -5.44
CA GLU A 158 18.77 -3.45 -6.26
C GLU A 158 18.26 -3.16 -7.68
N LEU A 159 17.94 -1.89 -8.00
CA LEU A 159 17.56 -1.50 -9.35
C LEU A 159 18.77 -1.53 -10.29
N ARG A 160 18.55 -1.95 -11.52
CA ARG A 160 19.58 -1.88 -12.55
C ARG A 160 19.93 -0.42 -12.87
N VAL A 161 21.21 -0.16 -13.11
CA VAL A 161 21.70 1.17 -13.51
C VAL A 161 20.92 1.71 -14.72
N LYS A 162 20.54 0.85 -15.67
CA LYS A 162 19.73 1.24 -16.83
C LYS A 162 18.35 1.77 -16.39
N THR A 163 17.69 1.10 -15.46
CA THR A 163 16.37 1.50 -14.94
C THR A 163 16.45 2.88 -14.31
N VAL A 164 17.41 3.08 -13.41
CA VAL A 164 17.60 4.37 -12.70
C VAL A 164 17.89 5.49 -13.71
N LYS A 165 18.77 5.26 -14.70
CA LYS A 165 19.10 6.27 -15.72
C LYS A 165 17.91 6.63 -16.59
N VAL A 166 17.11 5.65 -17.02
CA VAL A 166 15.91 5.89 -17.84
C VAL A 166 14.90 6.72 -17.07
N ILE A 167 14.60 6.34 -15.83
CA ILE A 167 13.66 7.08 -14.97
C ILE A 167 14.15 8.50 -14.75
N ALA A 168 15.41 8.71 -14.37
CA ALA A 168 15.99 10.04 -14.17
C ALA A 168 15.91 10.92 -15.44
N THR A 169 16.05 10.33 -16.62
CA THR A 169 15.92 11.06 -17.88
C THR A 169 14.49 11.48 -18.18
N LEU A 170 13.51 10.62 -17.88
CA LEU A 170 12.09 10.88 -18.10
C LEU A 170 11.49 11.89 -17.12
N GLN A 171 12.07 12.02 -15.93
CA GLN A 171 11.57 12.93 -14.86
C GLN A 171 12.18 14.34 -14.93
N ARG A 172 13.28 14.55 -15.66
CA ARG A 172 13.92 15.88 -15.77
C ARG A 172 12.97 17.01 -16.20
N PRO A 173 12.06 16.82 -17.15
CA PRO A 173 11.13 17.89 -17.54
C PRO A 173 10.14 18.32 -16.45
N LEU A 174 9.92 17.48 -15.45
CA LEU A 174 8.97 17.75 -14.35
C LEU A 174 9.60 18.50 -13.17
N LEU A 175 10.94 18.52 -13.09
CA LEU A 175 11.69 19.20 -12.04
C LEU A 175 12.15 20.59 -12.46
N ASP A 176 12.17 20.90 -13.75
CA ASP A 176 12.61 22.16 -14.32
C ASP A 176 11.43 23.10 -14.67
N SER A 177 10.20 22.74 -14.32
CA SER A 177 8.96 23.50 -14.50
C SER A 177 8.43 24.00 -13.15
#